data_77c7e807397dfe1e11973ab76ae44999
#
_entry.id   77c7e807397dfe1e11973ab76ae44999
#
_cell.length_a   1.000
_cell.length_b   1.000
_cell.length_c   1.000
_cell.angle_alpha   90.00
_cell.angle_beta   90.00
_cell.angle_gamma   90.00
#
_symmetry.space_group_name_H-M   'P 1'
#
loop_
_entity.id
_entity.type
_entity.pdbx_description
1 polymer ?
#
loop_
_entity_poly.entity_id
_entity_poly.type
_entity_poly.pdbx_seq_one_letter_code
_entity_poly.pdbx_strand_id
1 'polypeptide(L)'
;MSRRSVFLLTAIPALCLAQTAQRVIDDYLRALGGAKAAAKIQSAVLAGSLSEGATGKTGSFSLMTKAPNRFYAEIIAGSDRFVEAYNGMSAWGQDPSEGARTRTGAATNEAEATGRYWNNHLADLKKAKISVQLAGMEKVRGRDASHVRVLLGPGLTRDVFFDAQTHLVSRERLPGIEQLDYDDYRPVNGLQAPFRIELQRGGRTYRISVTRAEFNSAVDDSVFNFPSATGAPLPDIKTLILDVTRNQRAIEEMQKEYTCHLTTEEEKVDPKGQLTSKTMKEFEVFYVGGDEVRRLIAKDSKPLAGDEKKKEDERFNREFEKLQKQVAERAADPKKQKKQNEKEEAQVSDFLRAVRFSNARRERFRGQDVIAVDFGPNPDYKPKKSIENIIQKLAGVVWIDEQARDVARLEAHFSNSAKIGGGLLASLDKGSNFVFEQSKINNEVWLPSYAEVHASGRLLVVKLKANEIDRYTEYKKFSAESKMVTAKD
;
A
#
# COMPACT_ATOMS: atom_id res chain seq x y z
N MET A 1 44.81 -58.57 -46.37
CA MET A 1 44.05 -58.61 -45.06
C MET A 1 44.33 -57.28 -44.36
N SER A 2 43.43 -56.31 -44.51
CA SER A 2 43.56 -54.96 -43.90
C SER A 2 42.66 -54.86 -42.63
N ARG A 3 43.30 -54.69 -41.46
CA ARG A 3 42.60 -54.47 -40.21
C ARG A 3 42.23 -52.98 -40.12
N ARG A 4 40.93 -52.68 -40.18
CA ARG A 4 40.36 -51.36 -39.84
C ARG A 4 40.18 -51.29 -38.39
N SER A 5 40.94 -50.39 -37.66
CA SER A 5 40.71 -50.04 -36.29
C SER A 5 39.58 -49.00 -36.21
N VAL A 6 38.51 -49.33 -35.55
CA VAL A 6 37.40 -48.42 -35.27
C VAL A 6 37.70 -47.75 -33.91
N PHE A 7 37.96 -46.44 -33.96
CA PHE A 7 38.00 -45.59 -32.71
C PHE A 7 36.56 -45.25 -32.33
N LEU A 8 36.11 -45.81 -31.22
CA LEU A 8 34.88 -45.35 -30.54
C LEU A 8 35.20 -44.08 -29.77
N LEU A 9 34.73 -42.93 -30.24
CA LEU A 9 34.69 -41.69 -29.46
C LEU A 9 33.47 -41.81 -28.49
N THR A 10 33.74 -42.07 -27.22
CA THR A 10 32.76 -41.90 -26.17
C THR A 10 32.57 -40.43 -25.88
N ALA A 11 31.52 -39.83 -26.38
CA ALA A 11 31.05 -38.51 -25.99
C ALA A 11 30.50 -38.63 -24.56
N ILE A 12 31.22 -38.11 -23.56
CA ILE A 12 30.72 -37.89 -22.20
C ILE A 12 29.74 -36.75 -22.31
N PRO A 13 28.44 -36.93 -22.03
CA PRO A 13 27.51 -35.79 -21.93
C PRO A 13 27.94 -34.95 -20.71
N ALA A 14 28.43 -33.75 -20.98
CA ALA A 14 28.53 -32.75 -19.92
C ALA A 14 27.11 -32.49 -19.41
N LEU A 15 26.76 -33.05 -18.24
CA LEU A 15 25.59 -32.69 -17.51
C LEU A 15 25.76 -31.23 -17.10
N CYS A 16 25.29 -30.30 -17.94
CA CYS A 16 25.05 -28.91 -17.56
C CYS A 16 23.97 -28.94 -16.49
N LEU A 17 24.38 -28.95 -15.20
CA LEU A 17 23.46 -28.74 -14.09
C LEU A 17 22.78 -27.42 -14.31
N ALA A 18 21.53 -27.42 -14.72
CA ALA A 18 20.75 -26.22 -14.95
C ALA A 18 20.78 -25.39 -13.66
N GLN A 19 21.31 -24.18 -13.73
CA GLN A 19 21.35 -23.24 -12.63
C GLN A 19 19.91 -22.86 -12.27
N THR A 20 19.55 -22.91 -11.00
CA THR A 20 18.24 -22.47 -10.51
C THR A 20 18.36 -21.12 -9.82
N ALA A 21 17.29 -20.33 -9.78
CA ALA A 21 17.28 -19.08 -9.05
C ALA A 21 17.71 -19.25 -7.58
N GLN A 22 17.28 -20.34 -6.94
CA GLN A 22 17.64 -20.63 -5.55
C GLN A 22 19.16 -20.82 -5.41
N ARG A 23 19.80 -21.53 -6.33
CA ARG A 23 21.25 -21.73 -6.32
C ARG A 23 21.99 -20.41 -6.46
N VAL A 24 21.55 -19.52 -7.33
CA VAL A 24 22.15 -18.17 -7.47
C VAL A 24 22.07 -17.41 -6.16
N ILE A 25 20.93 -17.45 -5.48
CA ILE A 25 20.76 -16.81 -4.15
C ILE A 25 21.63 -17.44 -3.10
N ASP A 26 21.76 -18.78 -3.08
CA ASP A 26 22.62 -19.49 -2.12
C ASP A 26 24.11 -19.14 -2.32
N ASP A 27 24.55 -19.04 -3.59
CA ASP A 27 25.91 -18.63 -3.94
C ASP A 27 26.17 -17.17 -3.54
N TYR A 28 25.20 -16.28 -3.81
CA TYR A 28 25.25 -14.88 -3.34
C TYR A 28 25.35 -14.78 -1.81
N LEU A 29 24.50 -15.47 -1.08
CA LEU A 29 24.53 -15.40 0.38
C LEU A 29 25.86 -15.91 0.95
N ARG A 30 26.46 -16.91 0.31
CA ARG A 30 27.79 -17.41 0.68
C ARG A 30 28.88 -16.34 0.43
N ALA A 31 28.82 -15.71 -0.73
CA ALA A 31 29.74 -14.62 -1.11
C ALA A 31 29.56 -13.37 -0.23
N LEU A 32 28.33 -13.06 0.16
CA LEU A 32 28.01 -11.92 1.03
C LEU A 32 28.62 -12.03 2.44
N GLY A 33 28.89 -13.25 2.92
CA GLY A 33 29.42 -13.52 4.26
C GLY A 33 28.66 -14.63 5.00
N GLY A 34 27.72 -15.28 4.32
CA GLY A 34 26.93 -16.41 4.82
C GLY A 34 25.49 -16.08 5.17
N ALA A 35 24.58 -17.00 4.87
CA ALA A 35 23.15 -16.83 5.08
C ALA A 35 22.78 -16.52 6.54
N LYS A 36 23.48 -17.14 7.51
CA LYS A 36 23.24 -16.88 8.96
C LYS A 36 23.65 -15.46 9.37
N ALA A 37 24.73 -14.92 8.79
CA ALA A 37 25.17 -13.56 9.06
C ALA A 37 24.19 -12.55 8.41
N ALA A 38 23.83 -12.76 7.16
CA ALA A 38 22.86 -11.94 6.46
C ALA A 38 21.49 -11.89 7.17
N ALA A 39 20.98 -13.02 7.65
CA ALA A 39 19.71 -13.10 8.38
C ALA A 39 19.70 -12.38 9.75
N LYS A 40 20.89 -12.07 10.30
CA LYS A 40 21.05 -11.34 11.57
C LYS A 40 21.17 -9.84 11.39
N ILE A 41 21.20 -9.32 10.16
CA ILE A 41 21.25 -7.89 9.92
C ILE A 41 19.93 -7.27 10.39
N GLN A 42 20.01 -6.35 11.37
CA GLN A 42 18.87 -5.59 11.89
C GLN A 42 18.87 -4.15 11.37
N SER A 43 20.03 -3.64 10.98
CA SER A 43 20.18 -2.31 10.38
C SER A 43 21.39 -2.28 9.45
N ALA A 44 21.34 -1.41 8.45
CA ALA A 44 22.49 -1.10 7.62
C ALA A 44 22.53 0.41 7.34
N VAL A 45 23.75 0.94 7.26
CA VAL A 45 24.03 2.32 6.88
C VAL A 45 25.07 2.31 5.76
N LEU A 46 24.74 2.93 4.63
CA LEU A 46 25.66 3.28 3.57
C LEU A 46 25.62 4.78 3.38
N ALA A 47 26.73 5.47 3.48
CA ALA A 47 26.82 6.91 3.28
C ALA A 47 28.10 7.29 2.55
N GLY A 48 28.09 8.39 1.82
CA GLY A 48 29.25 8.82 1.07
C GLY A 48 29.02 10.09 0.26
N SER A 49 29.97 10.39 -0.62
CA SER A 49 29.88 11.48 -1.56
C SER A 49 29.33 11.02 -2.91
N LEU A 50 28.77 11.95 -3.66
CA LEU A 50 28.34 11.69 -5.03
C LEU A 50 28.74 12.82 -5.99
N SER A 51 28.76 12.49 -7.29
CA SER A 51 28.80 13.45 -8.39
C SER A 51 27.76 13.09 -9.45
N GLU A 52 27.04 14.09 -9.95
CA GLU A 52 26.12 13.96 -11.06
C GLU A 52 26.89 14.05 -12.39
N GLY A 53 26.72 13.05 -13.26
CA GLY A 53 27.53 12.91 -14.47
C GLY A 53 27.35 14.01 -15.51
N ALA A 54 26.14 14.57 -15.67
CA ALA A 54 25.83 15.55 -16.70
C ALA A 54 26.17 16.99 -16.28
N THR A 55 25.94 17.34 -15.02
CA THR A 55 26.09 18.72 -14.52
C THR A 55 27.36 18.92 -13.71
N GLY A 56 28.03 17.86 -13.31
CA GLY A 56 29.18 17.91 -12.40
C GLY A 56 28.83 18.31 -10.96
N LYS A 57 27.54 18.48 -10.62
CA LYS A 57 27.11 18.77 -9.24
C LYS A 57 27.61 17.70 -8.31
N THR A 58 28.18 18.10 -7.20
CA THR A 58 28.63 17.23 -6.11
C THR A 58 27.68 17.27 -4.94
N GLY A 59 27.74 16.27 -4.07
CA GLY A 59 26.91 16.22 -2.89
C GLY A 59 27.08 14.95 -2.08
N SER A 60 26.02 14.50 -1.43
CA SER A 60 26.03 13.36 -0.52
C SER A 60 24.96 12.33 -0.86
N PHE A 61 25.24 11.10 -0.48
CA PHE A 61 24.34 9.95 -0.51
C PHE A 61 24.23 9.35 0.87
N SER A 62 23.03 8.95 1.25
CA SER A 62 22.76 8.19 2.47
C SER A 62 21.67 7.16 2.24
N LEU A 63 21.91 5.92 2.65
CA LEU A 63 20.92 4.85 2.71
C LEU A 63 21.00 4.23 4.11
N MET A 64 19.88 4.29 4.83
CA MET A 64 19.72 3.66 6.14
C MET A 64 18.56 2.69 6.08
N THR A 65 18.75 1.50 6.62
CA THR A 65 17.70 0.50 6.74
C THR A 65 17.59 -0.01 8.16
N LYS A 66 16.37 -0.42 8.57
CA LYS A 66 16.12 -1.05 9.86
C LYS A 66 15.00 -2.08 9.75
N ALA A 67 15.29 -3.29 10.17
CA ALA A 67 14.34 -4.40 10.11
C ALA A 67 13.03 -4.08 10.87
N PRO A 68 11.87 -4.58 10.41
CA PRO A 68 11.75 -5.51 9.29
C PRO A 68 11.66 -4.84 7.90
N ASN A 69 11.34 -3.53 7.79
CA ASN A 69 11.00 -2.89 6.51
C ASN A 69 11.22 -1.38 6.47
N ARG A 70 11.86 -0.77 7.47
CA ARG A 70 12.11 0.67 7.47
C ARG A 70 13.31 1.00 6.58
N PHE A 71 13.23 2.11 5.88
CA PHE A 71 14.37 2.66 5.14
C PHE A 71 14.27 4.18 4.99
N TYR A 72 15.40 4.79 4.80
CA TYR A 72 15.61 6.17 4.42
C TYR A 72 16.71 6.21 3.37
N ALA A 73 16.41 6.73 2.18
CA ALA A 73 17.35 6.92 1.09
C ALA A 73 17.36 8.39 0.69
N GLU A 74 18.54 9.00 0.66
CA GLU A 74 18.72 10.42 0.36
C GLU A 74 19.82 10.62 -0.67
N ILE A 75 19.56 11.52 -1.61
CA ILE A 75 20.53 12.07 -2.54
C ILE A 75 20.46 13.59 -2.46
N ILE A 76 21.61 14.21 -2.22
CA ILE A 76 21.78 15.67 -2.32
C ILE A 76 22.78 15.91 -3.44
N ALA A 77 22.39 16.66 -4.49
CA ALA A 77 23.24 17.04 -5.62
C ALA A 77 23.14 18.57 -5.83
N GLY A 78 24.12 19.32 -5.36
CA GLY A 78 24.03 20.77 -5.25
C GLY A 78 22.91 21.21 -4.31
N SER A 79 21.93 21.95 -4.84
CA SER A 79 20.70 22.33 -4.12
C SER A 79 19.58 21.32 -4.19
N ASP A 80 19.69 20.33 -5.09
CA ASP A 80 18.62 19.37 -5.33
C ASP A 80 18.69 18.26 -4.26
N ARG A 81 17.59 18.10 -3.51
CA ARG A 81 17.47 17.06 -2.48
C ARG A 81 16.33 16.12 -2.83
N PHE A 82 16.63 14.82 -2.90
CA PHE A 82 15.69 13.76 -3.14
C PHE A 82 15.71 12.80 -1.94
N VAL A 83 14.55 12.51 -1.40
CA VAL A 83 14.38 11.56 -0.30
C VAL A 83 13.28 10.58 -0.61
N GLU A 84 13.50 9.34 -0.24
CA GLU A 84 12.46 8.32 -0.12
C GLU A 84 12.63 7.60 1.21
N ALA A 85 11.51 7.42 1.91
CA ALA A 85 11.54 6.78 3.22
C ALA A 85 10.25 6.01 3.51
N TYR A 86 10.39 4.99 4.35
CA TYR A 86 9.29 4.23 4.92
C TYR A 86 9.56 3.97 6.40
N ASN A 87 8.65 4.40 7.27
CA ASN A 87 8.83 4.32 8.72
C ASN A 87 8.23 3.05 9.37
N GLY A 88 7.71 2.13 8.54
CA GLY A 88 7.00 0.93 8.98
C GLY A 88 5.47 1.06 8.97
N MET A 89 4.93 2.28 8.82
CA MET A 89 3.50 2.59 8.76
C MET A 89 3.13 3.39 7.52
N SER A 90 3.91 4.44 7.21
CA SER A 90 3.70 5.31 6.06
C SER A 90 4.98 5.51 5.26
N ALA A 91 4.81 5.81 3.97
CA ALA A 91 5.88 6.21 3.07
C ALA A 91 5.85 7.72 2.85
N TRP A 92 7.02 8.34 2.69
CA TRP A 92 7.11 9.72 2.28
C TRP A 92 8.30 9.94 1.34
N GLY A 93 8.23 11.00 0.59
CA GLY A 93 9.31 11.41 -0.29
C GLY A 93 9.44 12.91 -0.35
N GLN A 94 10.59 13.36 -0.80
CA GLN A 94 10.89 14.76 -1.06
C GLN A 94 11.57 14.88 -2.41
N ASP A 95 11.18 15.87 -3.17
CA ASP A 95 11.86 16.30 -4.40
C ASP A 95 11.92 17.85 -4.46
N PRO A 96 12.81 18.42 -5.30
CA PRO A 96 12.97 19.86 -5.37
C PRO A 96 11.74 20.63 -5.85
N SER A 97 10.83 19.99 -6.59
CA SER A 97 9.66 20.63 -7.19
C SER A 97 8.47 20.73 -6.25
N GLU A 98 8.26 19.68 -5.41
CA GLU A 98 7.05 19.57 -4.60
C GLU A 98 7.32 19.53 -3.08
N GLY A 99 8.59 19.49 -2.68
CA GLY A 99 8.96 19.40 -1.27
C GLY A 99 8.65 18.03 -0.66
N ALA A 100 8.58 17.98 0.67
CA ALA A 100 8.26 16.76 1.39
C ALA A 100 6.75 16.47 1.38
N ARG A 101 6.38 15.22 1.06
CA ARG A 101 4.98 14.78 1.04
C ARG A 101 4.84 13.28 1.39
N THR A 102 3.73 12.92 1.98
CA THR A 102 3.35 11.51 2.18
C THR A 102 3.09 10.87 0.82
N ARG A 103 3.63 9.67 0.61
CA ARG A 103 3.32 8.82 -0.54
C ARG A 103 2.05 8.03 -0.27
N THR A 104 1.21 7.86 -1.29
CA THR A 104 -0.13 7.29 -1.16
C THR A 104 -0.36 6.15 -2.16
N GLY A 105 -1.32 5.28 -1.90
CA GLY A 105 -1.74 4.21 -2.80
C GLY A 105 -0.61 3.22 -3.15
N ALA A 106 -0.40 2.99 -4.44
CA ALA A 106 0.61 2.05 -4.94
C ALA A 106 2.03 2.39 -4.48
N ALA A 107 2.37 3.69 -4.37
CA ALA A 107 3.69 4.14 -3.94
C ALA A 107 4.01 3.75 -2.47
N THR A 108 3.00 3.70 -1.58
CA THR A 108 3.18 3.20 -0.21
C THR A 108 3.48 1.69 -0.21
N ASN A 109 2.76 0.92 -1.01
CA ASN A 109 2.99 -0.53 -1.14
C ASN A 109 4.37 -0.84 -1.71
N GLU A 110 4.81 -0.05 -2.70
CA GLU A 110 6.15 -0.16 -3.29
C GLU A 110 7.24 0.16 -2.26
N ALA A 111 7.09 1.24 -1.48
CA ALA A 111 8.02 1.60 -0.42
C ALA A 111 8.10 0.51 0.66
N GLU A 112 6.97 -0.04 1.12
CA GLU A 112 6.98 -1.17 2.05
C GLU A 112 7.72 -2.39 1.48
N ALA A 113 7.44 -2.74 0.22
CA ALA A 113 8.07 -3.87 -0.45
C ALA A 113 9.59 -3.66 -0.62
N THR A 114 10.00 -2.45 -0.99
CA THR A 114 11.40 -2.05 -1.10
C THR A 114 12.10 -2.12 0.24
N GLY A 115 11.49 -1.58 1.31
CA GLY A 115 12.05 -1.66 2.66
C GLY A 115 12.21 -3.11 3.14
N ARG A 116 11.23 -3.96 2.87
CA ARG A 116 11.27 -5.39 3.18
C ARG A 116 12.38 -6.11 2.40
N TYR A 117 12.54 -5.80 1.12
CA TYR A 117 13.60 -6.34 0.27
C TYR A 117 14.99 -5.95 0.78
N TRP A 118 15.24 -4.66 1.00
CA TRP A 118 16.53 -4.18 1.47
C TRP A 118 16.91 -4.72 2.85
N ASN A 119 15.96 -4.86 3.76
CA ASN A 119 16.23 -5.41 5.11
C ASN A 119 16.35 -6.94 5.12
N ASN A 120 15.87 -7.65 4.11
CA ASN A 120 15.95 -9.11 4.05
C ASN A 120 17.28 -9.61 3.48
N HIS A 121 17.97 -8.83 2.65
CA HIS A 121 19.18 -9.21 1.94
C HIS A 121 19.06 -10.57 1.19
N LEU A 122 17.86 -10.95 0.77
CA LEU A 122 17.51 -12.26 0.18
C LEU A 122 17.80 -13.46 1.11
N ALA A 123 18.05 -13.25 2.41
CA ALA A 123 18.44 -14.27 3.36
C ALA A 123 17.27 -15.20 3.79
N ASP A 124 16.04 -14.68 3.79
CA ASP A 124 14.83 -15.44 4.10
C ASP A 124 13.67 -15.01 3.21
N LEU A 125 13.66 -15.55 1.99
CA LEU A 125 12.67 -15.23 0.97
C LEU A 125 11.23 -15.52 1.43
N LYS A 126 11.03 -16.62 2.16
CA LYS A 126 9.70 -17.02 2.66
C LYS A 126 9.16 -16.04 3.69
N LYS A 127 9.97 -15.67 4.68
CA LYS A 127 9.61 -14.69 5.70
C LYS A 127 9.34 -13.31 5.09
N ALA A 128 10.15 -12.91 4.11
CA ALA A 128 9.96 -11.66 3.38
C ALA A 128 8.84 -11.71 2.33
N LYS A 129 8.20 -12.86 2.10
CA LYS A 129 7.21 -13.06 1.03
C LYS A 129 7.74 -12.64 -0.35
N ILE A 130 8.99 -12.96 -0.62
CA ILE A 130 9.68 -12.73 -1.88
C ILE A 130 9.73 -14.04 -2.64
N SER A 131 9.46 -14.02 -3.93
CA SER A 131 9.73 -15.13 -4.84
C SER A 131 10.74 -14.75 -5.89
N VAL A 132 11.50 -15.73 -6.40
CA VAL A 132 12.60 -15.49 -7.32
C VAL A 132 12.45 -16.41 -8.54
N GLN A 133 12.81 -15.89 -9.70
CA GLN A 133 12.80 -16.62 -10.98
C GLN A 133 14.12 -16.35 -11.71
N LEU A 134 14.80 -17.39 -12.17
CA LEU A 134 15.97 -17.23 -13.06
C LEU A 134 15.47 -16.78 -14.44
N ALA A 135 15.93 -15.62 -14.88
CA ALA A 135 15.61 -15.08 -16.20
C ALA A 135 16.66 -15.41 -17.25
N GLY A 136 17.87 -15.83 -16.83
CA GLY A 136 18.95 -16.25 -17.73
C GLY A 136 20.30 -15.67 -17.34
N MET A 137 21.19 -15.56 -18.33
CA MET A 137 22.50 -14.93 -18.20
C MET A 137 22.55 -13.68 -19.06
N GLU A 138 23.08 -12.59 -18.52
CA GLU A 138 23.28 -11.33 -19.24
C GLU A 138 24.67 -10.76 -18.95
N LYS A 139 25.12 -9.84 -19.80
CA LYS A 139 26.38 -9.11 -19.54
C LYS A 139 26.11 -7.79 -18.82
N VAL A 140 26.74 -7.61 -17.67
CA VAL A 140 26.76 -6.36 -16.92
C VAL A 140 28.16 -5.77 -16.98
N ARG A 141 28.33 -4.62 -17.63
CA ARG A 141 29.64 -3.99 -17.85
C ARG A 141 30.69 -4.96 -18.41
N GLY A 142 30.28 -5.80 -19.38
CA GLY A 142 31.13 -6.77 -20.07
C GLY A 142 31.39 -8.08 -19.31
N ARG A 143 30.97 -8.22 -18.04
CA ARG A 143 31.07 -9.45 -17.24
C ARG A 143 29.78 -10.24 -17.29
N ASP A 144 29.88 -11.55 -17.27
CA ASP A 144 28.72 -12.44 -17.25
C ASP A 144 28.05 -12.35 -15.86
N ALA A 145 26.71 -12.29 -15.86
CA ALA A 145 25.91 -12.20 -14.65
C ALA A 145 24.65 -13.05 -14.75
N SER A 146 24.30 -13.74 -13.69
CA SER A 146 23.02 -14.45 -13.56
C SER A 146 21.91 -13.44 -13.32
N HIS A 147 20.93 -13.35 -14.23
CA HIS A 147 19.77 -12.48 -14.10
C HIS A 147 18.66 -13.21 -13.35
N VAL A 148 18.29 -12.69 -12.20
CA VAL A 148 17.20 -13.19 -11.36
C VAL A 148 16.12 -12.10 -11.24
N ARG A 149 14.89 -12.45 -11.61
CA ARG A 149 13.73 -11.61 -11.36
C ARG A 149 13.21 -11.87 -9.96
N VAL A 150 13.19 -10.84 -9.13
CA VAL A 150 12.72 -10.85 -7.75
C VAL A 150 11.32 -10.25 -7.72
N LEU A 151 10.33 -11.04 -7.27
CA LEU A 151 8.93 -10.63 -7.17
C LEU A 151 8.67 -10.21 -5.71
N LEU A 152 8.40 -8.93 -5.50
CA LEU A 152 8.20 -8.31 -4.18
C LEU A 152 6.74 -8.25 -3.77
N GLY A 153 5.84 -8.35 -4.74
CA GLY A 153 4.38 -8.30 -4.58
C GLY A 153 3.68 -8.25 -5.94
N PRO A 154 2.36 -8.15 -5.97
CA PRO A 154 1.60 -8.02 -7.21
C PRO A 154 2.06 -6.80 -8.03
N GLY A 155 2.51 -7.02 -9.25
CA GLY A 155 3.01 -5.96 -10.13
C GLY A 155 4.36 -5.36 -9.74
N LEU A 156 4.95 -5.75 -8.61
CA LEU A 156 6.23 -5.22 -8.12
C LEU A 156 7.35 -6.22 -8.36
N THR A 157 8.22 -5.91 -9.30
CA THR A 157 9.36 -6.74 -9.65
C THR A 157 10.65 -5.92 -9.62
N ARG A 158 11.76 -6.60 -9.32
CA ARG A 158 13.11 -6.07 -9.40
C ARG A 158 13.98 -7.08 -10.15
N ASP A 159 14.68 -6.64 -11.16
CA ASP A 159 15.68 -7.47 -11.85
C ASP A 159 17.02 -7.32 -11.14
N VAL A 160 17.60 -8.42 -10.67
CA VAL A 160 18.86 -8.47 -9.91
C VAL A 160 19.88 -9.32 -10.67
N PHE A 161 21.06 -8.78 -10.86
CA PHE A 161 22.14 -9.40 -11.64
C PHE A 161 23.29 -9.75 -10.70
N PHE A 162 23.62 -11.01 -10.63
CA PHE A 162 24.71 -11.54 -9.80
C PHE A 162 25.92 -11.86 -10.69
N ASP A 163 27.03 -11.22 -10.42
CA ASP A 163 28.29 -11.46 -11.16
C ASP A 163 28.68 -12.95 -11.10
N ALA A 164 28.96 -13.56 -12.24
CA ALA A 164 29.19 -15.00 -12.33
C ALA A 164 30.46 -15.47 -11.63
N GLN A 165 31.44 -14.57 -11.36
CA GLN A 165 32.69 -14.91 -10.71
C GLN A 165 32.65 -14.62 -9.22
N THR A 166 32.16 -13.44 -8.82
CA THR A 166 32.13 -13.02 -7.42
C THR A 166 30.86 -13.45 -6.70
N HIS A 167 29.80 -13.79 -7.45
CA HIS A 167 28.45 -14.07 -6.96
C HIS A 167 27.77 -12.92 -6.23
N LEU A 168 28.39 -11.75 -6.14
CA LEU A 168 27.82 -10.56 -5.54
C LEU A 168 26.90 -9.84 -6.54
N VAL A 169 25.97 -9.02 -6.02
CA VAL A 169 25.10 -8.21 -6.89
C VAL A 169 25.93 -7.21 -7.68
N SER A 170 25.84 -7.24 -8.99
CA SER A 170 26.52 -6.29 -9.90
C SER A 170 25.59 -5.21 -10.40
N ARG A 171 24.28 -5.49 -10.47
CA ARG A 171 23.22 -4.56 -10.90
C ARG A 171 21.88 -4.91 -10.26
N GLU A 172 21.12 -3.88 -9.94
CA GLU A 172 19.68 -3.95 -9.73
C GLU A 172 18.97 -3.01 -10.69
N ARG A 173 17.79 -3.39 -11.16
CA ARG A 173 16.99 -2.59 -12.08
C ARG A 173 15.52 -2.66 -11.67
N LEU A 174 14.91 -1.49 -11.49
CA LEU A 174 13.46 -1.32 -11.43
C LEU A 174 13.02 -0.91 -12.82
N PRO A 175 12.24 -1.70 -13.53
CA PRO A 175 11.85 -1.42 -14.91
C PRO A 175 11.21 -0.03 -15.07
N GLY A 176 11.77 0.81 -15.94
CA GLY A 176 11.28 2.15 -16.25
C GLY A 176 11.54 3.22 -15.19
N ILE A 177 12.16 2.88 -14.05
CA ILE A 177 12.34 3.81 -12.93
C ILE A 177 13.82 4.08 -12.67
N GLU A 178 14.59 3.07 -12.29
CA GLU A 178 15.99 3.25 -11.90
C GLU A 178 16.84 2.01 -12.16
N GLN A 179 18.15 2.24 -12.25
CA GLN A 179 19.18 1.21 -12.28
C GLN A 179 20.29 1.57 -11.29
N LEU A 180 20.71 0.58 -10.52
CA LEU A 180 21.86 0.68 -9.62
C LEU A 180 22.93 -0.35 -10.07
N ASP A 181 24.12 0.12 -10.32
CA ASP A 181 25.30 -0.71 -10.57
C ASP A 181 26.22 -0.67 -9.37
N TYR A 182 26.60 -1.83 -8.88
CA TYR A 182 27.44 -1.99 -7.68
C TYR A 182 28.84 -2.48 -8.05
N ASP A 183 29.86 -1.95 -7.37
CA ASP A 183 31.24 -2.34 -7.57
C ASP A 183 32.06 -2.11 -6.31
N ASP A 184 33.37 -2.49 -6.32
CA ASP A 184 34.30 -2.27 -5.24
C ASP A 184 33.76 -2.80 -3.88
N TYR A 185 33.40 -4.08 -3.87
CA TYR A 185 32.96 -4.75 -2.64
C TYR A 185 34.10 -4.94 -1.66
N ARG A 186 33.88 -4.55 -0.40
CA ARG A 186 34.87 -4.66 0.68
C ARG A 186 34.23 -5.30 1.91
N PRO A 187 35.02 -6.03 2.71
CA PRO A 187 34.52 -6.64 3.94
C PRO A 187 34.22 -5.59 5.02
N VAL A 188 33.04 -5.68 5.62
CA VAL A 188 32.56 -4.85 6.72
C VAL A 188 31.91 -5.77 7.75
N ASN A 189 32.52 -5.94 8.91
CA ASN A 189 32.04 -6.80 10.00
C ASN A 189 31.66 -8.24 9.53
N GLY A 190 32.44 -8.81 8.61
CA GLY A 190 32.24 -10.18 8.10
C GLY A 190 31.23 -10.29 6.97
N LEU A 191 30.67 -9.19 6.51
CA LEU A 191 29.79 -9.10 5.34
C LEU A 191 30.45 -8.29 4.24
N GLN A 192 30.03 -8.45 2.99
CA GLN A 192 30.50 -7.63 1.88
C GLN A 192 29.57 -6.43 1.66
N ALA A 193 30.13 -5.23 1.52
CA ALA A 193 29.41 -4.01 1.19
C ALA A 193 30.01 -3.34 -0.06
N PRO A 194 29.21 -2.77 -0.97
CA PRO A 194 29.69 -2.04 -2.13
C PRO A 194 30.21 -0.66 -1.72
N PHE A 195 31.40 -0.26 -2.23
CA PHE A 195 31.98 1.06 -1.98
C PHE A 195 31.89 1.97 -3.21
N ARG A 196 31.42 1.46 -4.32
CA ARG A 196 31.10 2.25 -5.52
C ARG A 196 29.71 1.86 -6.03
N ILE A 197 28.86 2.88 -6.19
CA ILE A 197 27.50 2.68 -6.72
C ILE A 197 27.30 3.71 -7.84
N GLU A 198 26.75 3.27 -8.98
CA GLU A 198 26.26 4.17 -10.01
C GLU A 198 24.74 4.05 -10.07
N LEU A 199 24.04 5.13 -9.81
CA LEU A 199 22.58 5.21 -9.86
C LEU A 199 22.15 5.98 -11.10
N GLN A 200 21.31 5.37 -11.92
CA GLN A 200 20.61 6.02 -13.03
C GLN A 200 19.13 6.16 -12.66
N ARG A 201 18.65 7.40 -12.63
CA ARG A 201 17.28 7.73 -12.25
C ARG A 201 16.81 9.01 -12.93
N GLY A 202 15.61 8.99 -13.53
CA GLY A 202 15.02 10.17 -14.16
C GLY A 202 15.91 10.83 -15.23
N GLY A 203 16.66 10.01 -16.01
CA GLY A 203 17.59 10.49 -17.02
C GLY A 203 18.91 11.06 -16.47
N ARG A 204 19.13 11.03 -15.16
CA ARG A 204 20.35 11.47 -14.49
C ARG A 204 21.19 10.28 -14.04
N THR A 205 22.50 10.46 -14.02
CA THR A 205 23.47 9.47 -13.52
C THR A 205 24.24 10.03 -12.34
N TYR A 206 24.18 9.36 -11.21
CA TYR A 206 24.92 9.70 -10.00
C TYR A 206 26.01 8.66 -9.74
N ARG A 207 27.26 9.11 -9.61
CA ARG A 207 28.38 8.26 -9.21
C ARG A 207 28.61 8.47 -7.73
N ILE A 208 28.43 7.41 -6.95
CA ILE A 208 28.46 7.43 -5.49
C ILE A 208 29.75 6.70 -5.03
N SER A 209 30.51 7.37 -4.19
CA SER A 209 31.66 6.80 -3.47
C SER A 209 31.26 6.64 -2.01
N VAL A 210 31.03 5.41 -1.57
CA VAL A 210 30.68 5.09 -0.19
C VAL A 210 31.93 5.24 0.68
N THR A 211 31.81 6.03 1.74
CA THR A 211 32.88 6.27 2.72
C THR A 211 32.58 5.65 4.06
N ARG A 212 31.31 5.36 4.33
CA ARG A 212 30.83 4.70 5.55
C ARG A 212 29.86 3.58 5.19
N ALA A 213 30.19 2.36 5.62
CA ALA A 213 29.34 1.18 5.52
C ALA A 213 29.29 0.49 6.88
N GLU A 214 28.12 0.28 7.43
CA GLU A 214 27.94 -0.31 8.77
C GLU A 214 26.75 -1.27 8.75
N PHE A 215 26.87 -2.39 9.45
CA PHE A 215 25.77 -3.32 9.72
C PHE A 215 25.55 -3.41 11.23
N ASN A 216 24.30 -3.50 11.64
CA ASN A 216 23.87 -3.59 13.03
C ASN A 216 24.29 -2.40 13.91
N SER A 217 24.52 -1.23 13.31
CA SER A 217 24.70 0.02 14.05
C SER A 217 23.37 0.54 14.59
N ALA A 218 23.42 1.33 15.67
CA ALA A 218 22.25 2.00 16.19
C ALA A 218 21.74 3.04 15.18
N VAL A 219 20.50 2.85 14.71
CA VAL A 219 19.78 3.80 13.87
C VAL A 219 18.56 4.26 14.63
N ASP A 220 18.44 5.58 14.85
CA ASP A 220 17.29 6.16 15.52
C ASP A 220 16.03 6.06 14.64
N ASP A 221 14.91 5.70 15.24
CA ASP A 221 13.64 5.52 14.52
C ASP A 221 13.12 6.83 13.90
N SER A 222 13.48 7.98 14.47
CA SER A 222 13.09 9.30 13.97
C SER A 222 13.62 9.62 12.58
N VAL A 223 14.73 9.00 12.16
CA VAL A 223 15.31 9.18 10.81
C VAL A 223 14.33 8.78 9.71
N PHE A 224 13.50 7.80 9.96
CA PHE A 224 12.53 7.28 8.99
C PHE A 224 11.24 8.09 8.94
N ASN A 225 11.01 8.94 9.93
CA ASN A 225 9.78 9.73 10.02
C ASN A 225 9.79 10.91 9.05
N PHE A 226 8.62 11.33 8.69
CA PHE A 226 8.43 12.56 7.93
C PHE A 226 9.11 13.74 8.66
N PRO A 227 9.85 14.61 7.96
CA PRO A 227 10.55 15.71 8.61
C PRO A 227 9.56 16.67 9.29
N SER A 228 9.87 17.07 10.52
CA SER A 228 9.07 18.06 11.23
C SER A 228 9.06 19.38 10.45
N ALA A 229 7.87 19.90 10.16
CA ALA A 229 7.74 21.19 9.52
C ALA A 229 8.24 22.30 10.47
N THR A 230 9.00 23.26 9.91
CA THR A 230 9.26 24.52 10.57
C THR A 230 8.00 25.37 10.48
N GLY A 231 7.34 25.67 11.60
CA GLY A 231 6.10 26.46 11.60
C GLY A 231 5.44 26.51 12.97
N ALA A 232 4.17 26.93 13.01
CA ALA A 232 3.37 26.94 14.23
C ALA A 232 3.34 25.56 14.90
N PRO A 233 3.29 25.48 16.24
CA PRO A 233 3.18 24.21 16.96
C PRO A 233 2.01 23.38 16.43
N LEU A 234 2.20 22.07 16.34
CA LEU A 234 1.09 21.15 16.04
C LEU A 234 0.10 21.14 17.19
N PRO A 235 -1.21 20.95 16.93
CA PRO A 235 -2.18 20.73 17.99
C PRO A 235 -1.83 19.44 18.75
N ASP A 236 -2.26 19.37 20.01
CA ASP A 236 -2.16 18.12 20.77
C ASP A 236 -2.93 17.01 20.05
N ILE A 237 -2.25 15.92 19.70
CA ILE A 237 -2.82 14.84 18.89
C ILE A 237 -4.03 14.21 19.56
N LYS A 238 -3.97 14.02 20.88
CA LYS A 238 -5.06 13.39 21.63
C LYS A 238 -6.33 14.25 21.57
N THR A 239 -6.18 15.53 21.79
CA THR A 239 -7.28 16.50 21.69
C THR A 239 -7.82 16.57 20.27
N LEU A 240 -6.94 16.64 19.25
CA LEU A 240 -7.32 16.64 17.86
C LEU A 240 -8.18 15.41 17.52
N ILE A 241 -7.75 14.21 17.87
CA ILE A 241 -8.47 12.96 17.55
C ILE A 241 -9.81 12.89 18.31
N LEU A 242 -9.89 13.40 19.52
CA LEU A 242 -11.17 13.48 20.26
C LEU A 242 -12.16 14.40 19.55
N ASP A 243 -11.72 15.58 19.09
CA ASP A 243 -12.55 16.53 18.35
C ASP A 243 -13.04 15.93 17.05
N VAL A 244 -12.11 15.37 16.26
CA VAL A 244 -12.42 14.70 14.99
C VAL A 244 -13.40 13.54 15.20
N THR A 245 -13.21 12.73 16.23
CA THR A 245 -14.13 11.60 16.51
C THR A 245 -15.53 12.09 16.85
N ARG A 246 -15.65 13.21 17.58
CA ARG A 246 -16.94 13.82 17.91
C ARG A 246 -17.62 14.37 16.66
N ASN A 247 -16.88 15.13 15.84
CA ASN A 247 -17.38 15.71 14.61
C ASN A 247 -17.80 14.62 13.62
N GLN A 248 -16.98 13.58 13.46
CA GLN A 248 -17.28 12.49 12.56
C GLN A 248 -18.57 11.76 12.90
N ARG A 249 -18.89 11.56 14.19
CA ARG A 249 -20.19 11.01 14.60
C ARG A 249 -21.35 11.92 14.22
N ALA A 250 -21.19 13.23 14.36
CA ALA A 250 -22.22 14.19 13.93
C ALA A 250 -22.42 14.14 12.41
N ILE A 251 -21.34 14.02 11.65
CA ILE A 251 -21.37 13.86 10.18
C ILE A 251 -22.09 12.56 9.79
N GLU A 252 -21.77 11.44 10.44
CA GLU A 252 -22.40 10.13 10.19
C GLU A 252 -23.91 10.17 10.47
N GLU A 253 -24.36 10.95 11.46
CA GLU A 253 -25.81 11.17 11.68
C GLU A 253 -26.42 12.09 10.60
N MET A 254 -25.75 13.20 10.25
CA MET A 254 -26.25 14.14 9.22
C MET A 254 -26.28 13.48 7.83
N GLN A 255 -25.37 12.57 7.51
CA GLN A 255 -25.35 11.86 6.22
C GLN A 255 -26.67 11.16 5.94
N LYS A 256 -27.35 10.68 6.96
CA LYS A 256 -28.66 10.02 6.85
C LYS A 256 -29.79 10.93 6.35
N GLU A 257 -29.55 12.25 6.36
CA GLU A 257 -30.49 13.26 5.84
C GLU A 257 -30.24 13.60 4.36
N TYR A 258 -29.26 12.96 3.72
CA TYR A 258 -28.89 13.24 2.35
C TYR A 258 -29.16 12.04 1.44
N THR A 259 -29.50 12.33 0.20
CA THR A 259 -29.42 11.38 -0.92
C THR A 259 -28.24 11.75 -1.80
N CYS A 260 -27.69 10.79 -2.53
CA CYS A 260 -26.62 11.06 -3.47
C CYS A 260 -26.64 10.12 -4.66
N HIS A 261 -25.87 10.47 -5.68
CA HIS A 261 -25.55 9.59 -6.80
C HIS A 261 -24.23 8.88 -6.50
N LEU A 262 -24.22 7.56 -6.63
CA LEU A 262 -23.05 6.71 -6.43
C LEU A 262 -22.69 6.00 -7.72
N THR A 263 -21.46 6.20 -8.20
CA THR A 263 -20.89 5.40 -9.29
C THR A 263 -19.90 4.40 -8.70
N THR A 264 -20.15 3.11 -8.89
CA THR A 264 -19.28 2.00 -8.48
C THR A 264 -18.62 1.37 -9.69
N GLU A 265 -17.30 1.39 -9.75
CA GLU A 265 -16.49 0.61 -10.69
C GLU A 265 -15.94 -0.63 -9.99
N GLU A 266 -16.28 -1.81 -10.49
CA GLU A 266 -15.78 -3.10 -10.00
C GLU A 266 -14.82 -3.72 -11.01
N GLU A 267 -13.62 -4.07 -10.61
CA GLU A 267 -12.65 -4.80 -11.42
C GLU A 267 -12.33 -6.14 -10.76
N LYS A 268 -12.47 -7.23 -11.50
CA LYS A 268 -12.02 -8.55 -11.07
C LYS A 268 -10.74 -8.92 -11.79
N VAL A 269 -9.78 -9.41 -11.04
CA VAL A 269 -8.50 -9.85 -11.58
C VAL A 269 -8.27 -11.32 -11.25
N ASP A 270 -7.63 -12.04 -12.16
CA ASP A 270 -7.23 -13.43 -11.94
C ASP A 270 -6.09 -13.54 -10.89
N PRO A 271 -5.73 -14.75 -10.45
CA PRO A 271 -4.61 -14.95 -9.54
C PRO A 271 -3.25 -14.47 -10.10
N LYS A 272 -3.13 -14.28 -11.42
CA LYS A 272 -1.92 -13.76 -12.07
C LYS A 272 -1.92 -12.23 -12.15
N GLY A 273 -3.03 -11.58 -11.75
CA GLY A 273 -3.18 -10.13 -11.79
C GLY A 273 -3.73 -9.59 -13.12
N GLN A 274 -4.24 -10.45 -14.01
CA GLN A 274 -4.86 -10.02 -15.27
C GLN A 274 -6.33 -9.66 -15.04
N LEU A 275 -6.75 -8.52 -15.60
CA LEU A 275 -8.14 -8.07 -15.55
C LEU A 275 -9.05 -9.08 -16.27
N THR A 276 -10.05 -9.61 -15.56
CA THR A 276 -11.01 -10.59 -16.11
C THR A 276 -12.37 -9.98 -16.37
N SER A 277 -12.78 -8.97 -15.60
CA SER A 277 -13.99 -8.20 -15.86
C SER A 277 -13.87 -6.80 -15.26
N LYS A 278 -14.49 -5.84 -15.93
CA LYS A 278 -14.73 -4.49 -15.42
C LYS A 278 -16.20 -4.18 -15.64
N THR A 279 -16.88 -3.71 -14.59
CA THR A 279 -18.28 -3.30 -14.62
C THR A 279 -18.43 -1.94 -13.96
N MET A 280 -19.29 -1.11 -14.49
CA MET A 280 -19.66 0.17 -13.89
C MET A 280 -21.15 0.16 -13.59
N LYS A 281 -21.53 0.54 -12.38
CA LYS A 281 -22.89 0.64 -11.91
C LYS A 281 -23.14 2.01 -11.33
N GLU A 282 -24.31 2.56 -11.58
CA GLU A 282 -24.73 3.85 -11.03
C GLU A 282 -25.98 3.66 -10.18
N PHE A 283 -25.96 4.26 -9.01
CA PHE A 283 -27.04 4.12 -8.02
C PHE A 283 -27.52 5.48 -7.53
N GLU A 284 -28.81 5.57 -7.22
CA GLU A 284 -29.32 6.53 -6.25
C GLU A 284 -29.23 5.91 -4.85
N VAL A 285 -28.66 6.65 -3.91
CA VAL A 285 -28.47 6.22 -2.52
C VAL A 285 -29.46 6.95 -1.63
N PHE A 286 -30.16 6.20 -0.78
CA PHE A 286 -31.13 6.70 0.19
C PHE A 286 -30.83 6.13 1.57
N TYR A 287 -31.35 6.78 2.61
CA TYR A 287 -31.26 6.27 3.98
C TYR A 287 -32.67 6.11 4.57
N VAL A 288 -32.92 4.97 5.20
CA VAL A 288 -34.19 4.64 5.86
C VAL A 288 -33.89 4.27 7.32
N GLY A 289 -34.21 5.18 8.24
CA GLY A 289 -33.92 4.99 9.66
C GLY A 289 -32.43 4.76 9.97
N GLY A 290 -31.56 5.29 9.12
CA GLY A 290 -30.12 5.18 9.24
C GLY A 290 -29.48 4.03 8.43
N ASP A 291 -30.26 3.12 7.88
CA ASP A 291 -29.78 2.07 7.00
C ASP A 291 -29.74 2.57 5.53
N GLU A 292 -28.63 2.29 4.85
CA GLU A 292 -28.45 2.63 3.44
C GLU A 292 -29.25 1.69 2.52
N VAL A 293 -29.91 2.23 1.50
CA VAL A 293 -30.52 1.47 0.42
C VAL A 293 -30.16 2.08 -0.92
N ARG A 294 -29.76 1.24 -1.87
CA ARG A 294 -29.29 1.63 -3.21
C ARG A 294 -30.28 1.21 -4.26
N ARG A 295 -30.66 2.15 -5.12
CA ARG A 295 -31.45 1.88 -6.34
C ARG A 295 -30.52 1.95 -7.55
N LEU A 296 -30.36 0.87 -8.28
CA LEU A 296 -29.56 0.84 -9.49
C LEU A 296 -30.28 1.62 -10.61
N ILE A 297 -29.60 2.57 -11.23
CA ILE A 297 -30.20 3.41 -12.29
C ILE A 297 -29.51 3.21 -13.64
N ALA A 298 -28.21 2.81 -13.66
CA ALA A 298 -27.50 2.53 -14.91
C ALA A 298 -26.45 1.42 -14.71
N LYS A 299 -26.12 0.74 -15.82
CA LYS A 299 -25.00 -0.21 -15.94
C LYS A 299 -24.17 0.16 -17.15
N ASP A 300 -22.85 0.19 -17.00
CA ASP A 300 -21.87 0.50 -18.06
C ASP A 300 -22.27 1.76 -18.86
N SER A 301 -22.62 2.84 -18.12
CA SER A 301 -23.10 4.14 -18.61
C SER A 301 -24.42 4.09 -19.40
N LYS A 302 -25.16 2.99 -19.31
CA LYS A 302 -26.45 2.86 -19.96
C LYS A 302 -27.56 2.83 -18.91
N PRO A 303 -28.54 3.78 -18.95
CA PRO A 303 -29.68 3.75 -18.04
C PRO A 303 -30.46 2.44 -18.15
N LEU A 304 -30.96 1.95 -17.02
CA LEU A 304 -31.83 0.77 -17.01
C LEU A 304 -33.14 1.07 -17.78
N ALA A 305 -33.55 0.11 -18.58
CA ALA A 305 -34.78 0.24 -19.39
C ALA A 305 -35.58 -1.09 -19.39
N GLY A 306 -36.86 -1.01 -19.80
CA GLY A 306 -37.72 -2.18 -19.99
C GLY A 306 -37.78 -3.08 -18.73
N ASP A 307 -37.64 -4.38 -18.95
CA ASP A 307 -37.75 -5.39 -17.90
C ASP A 307 -36.65 -5.30 -16.82
N GLU A 308 -35.47 -4.82 -17.17
CA GLU A 308 -34.40 -4.63 -16.17
C GLU A 308 -34.77 -3.54 -15.17
N LYS A 309 -35.28 -2.40 -15.66
CA LYS A 309 -35.75 -1.33 -14.79
C LYS A 309 -36.90 -1.80 -13.90
N LYS A 310 -37.89 -2.51 -14.47
CA LYS A 310 -39.02 -3.05 -13.70
C LYS A 310 -38.58 -3.99 -12.59
N LYS A 311 -37.64 -4.92 -12.87
CA LYS A 311 -37.10 -5.84 -11.87
C LYS A 311 -36.34 -5.10 -10.76
N GLU A 312 -35.62 -4.07 -11.11
CA GLU A 312 -34.89 -3.26 -10.11
C GLU A 312 -35.84 -2.42 -9.26
N ASP A 313 -36.87 -1.80 -9.85
CA ASP A 313 -37.90 -1.07 -9.10
C ASP A 313 -38.64 -2.00 -8.13
N GLU A 314 -38.96 -3.22 -8.52
CA GLU A 314 -39.54 -4.22 -7.64
C GLU A 314 -38.58 -4.67 -6.52
N ARG A 315 -37.29 -4.84 -6.83
CA ARG A 315 -36.24 -5.18 -5.83
C ARG A 315 -36.13 -4.04 -4.80
N PHE A 316 -35.94 -2.81 -5.30
CA PHE A 316 -35.79 -1.63 -4.46
C PHE A 316 -37.02 -1.42 -3.55
N ASN A 317 -38.23 -1.50 -4.08
CA ASN A 317 -39.44 -1.34 -3.28
C ASN A 317 -39.55 -2.39 -2.17
N ARG A 318 -39.29 -3.66 -2.48
CA ARG A 318 -39.27 -4.74 -1.46
C ARG A 318 -38.25 -4.49 -0.36
N GLU A 319 -37.02 -4.05 -0.73
CA GLU A 319 -35.97 -3.77 0.23
C GLU A 319 -36.30 -2.55 1.08
N PHE A 320 -36.83 -1.51 0.47
CA PHE A 320 -37.25 -0.28 1.14
C PHE A 320 -38.36 -0.55 2.17
N GLU A 321 -39.44 -1.27 1.76
CA GLU A 321 -40.52 -1.68 2.65
C GLU A 321 -40.04 -2.54 3.81
N LYS A 322 -39.12 -3.49 3.52
CA LYS A 322 -38.51 -4.33 4.56
C LYS A 322 -37.73 -3.50 5.56
N LEU A 323 -36.94 -2.51 5.10
CA LEU A 323 -36.19 -1.61 5.97
C LEU A 323 -37.12 -0.74 6.80
N GLN A 324 -38.15 -0.16 6.20
CA GLN A 324 -39.17 0.62 6.95
C GLN A 324 -39.80 -0.20 8.08
N LYS A 325 -40.17 -1.45 7.81
CA LYS A 325 -40.71 -2.37 8.82
C LYS A 325 -39.69 -2.66 9.92
N GLN A 326 -38.44 -2.93 9.55
CA GLN A 326 -37.37 -3.16 10.53
C GLN A 326 -37.08 -1.94 11.40
N VAL A 327 -37.13 -0.73 10.83
CA VAL A 327 -36.98 0.53 11.58
C VAL A 327 -38.12 0.69 12.59
N ALA A 328 -39.37 0.47 12.17
CA ALA A 328 -40.51 0.51 13.07
C ALA A 328 -40.43 -0.51 14.21
N GLU A 329 -40.00 -1.76 13.91
CA GLU A 329 -39.79 -2.80 14.89
C GLU A 329 -38.65 -2.46 15.88
N ARG A 330 -37.57 -1.80 15.41
CA ARG A 330 -36.46 -1.35 16.25
C ARG A 330 -36.88 -0.21 17.17
N ALA A 331 -37.66 0.73 16.66
CA ALA A 331 -38.21 1.82 17.48
C ALA A 331 -39.09 1.31 18.61
N ALA A 332 -39.77 0.17 18.42
CA ALA A 332 -40.64 -0.45 19.41
C ALA A 332 -39.90 -1.36 20.42
N ASP A 333 -38.66 -1.83 20.12
CA ASP A 333 -37.92 -2.76 20.96
C ASP A 333 -36.43 -2.34 21.13
N PRO A 334 -36.05 -1.78 22.31
CA PRO A 334 -34.68 -1.36 22.58
C PRO A 334 -33.63 -2.47 22.49
N LYS A 335 -34.02 -3.76 22.64
CA LYS A 335 -33.09 -4.88 22.53
C LYS A 335 -32.74 -5.15 21.05
N LYS A 336 -33.72 -4.98 20.14
CA LYS A 336 -33.48 -5.08 18.70
C LYS A 336 -32.60 -3.94 18.21
N GLN A 337 -32.80 -2.73 18.72
CA GLN A 337 -31.92 -1.57 18.45
C GLN A 337 -30.47 -1.83 18.85
N LYS A 338 -30.25 -2.35 20.06
CA LYS A 338 -28.90 -2.68 20.55
C LYS A 338 -28.21 -3.73 19.68
N LYS A 339 -28.95 -4.76 19.24
CA LYS A 339 -28.40 -5.83 18.38
C LYS A 339 -28.06 -5.36 16.97
N GLN A 340 -28.74 -4.33 16.47
CA GLN A 340 -28.41 -3.69 15.19
C GLN A 340 -27.13 -2.85 15.31
N ASN A 341 -26.99 -2.05 16.37
CA ASN A 341 -25.78 -1.26 16.61
C ASN A 341 -24.51 -2.13 16.75
N GLU A 342 -24.68 -3.42 17.11
CA GLU A 342 -23.58 -4.40 17.12
C GLU A 342 -23.25 -4.97 15.73
N LYS A 343 -24.16 -4.82 14.76
CA LYS A 343 -24.01 -5.32 13.37
C LYS A 343 -23.66 -4.23 12.37
N GLU A 344 -23.67 -2.96 12.79
CA GLU A 344 -23.42 -1.83 11.92
C GLU A 344 -22.07 -1.96 11.18
N GLU A 345 -22.06 -1.48 9.94
CA GLU A 345 -20.88 -1.32 9.11
C GLU A 345 -19.82 -0.47 9.81
N ALA A 346 -18.56 -0.62 9.40
CA ALA A 346 -17.46 0.16 9.95
C ALA A 346 -17.66 1.64 9.64
N GLN A 347 -17.74 2.45 10.69
CA GLN A 347 -17.77 3.90 10.58
C GLN A 347 -16.36 4.48 10.80
N VAL A 348 -16.12 5.66 10.24
CA VAL A 348 -14.85 6.37 10.44
C VAL A 348 -14.62 6.65 11.94
N SER A 349 -15.68 6.94 12.69
CA SER A 349 -15.59 7.13 14.14
C SER A 349 -15.19 5.85 14.90
N ASP A 350 -15.55 4.65 14.45
CA ASP A 350 -15.10 3.38 15.04
C ASP A 350 -13.59 3.19 14.79
N PHE A 351 -13.14 3.50 13.58
CA PHE A 351 -11.75 3.48 13.20
C PHE A 351 -10.91 4.39 14.09
N LEU A 352 -11.28 5.67 14.20
CA LEU A 352 -10.54 6.65 14.99
C LEU A 352 -10.35 6.24 16.47
N ARG A 353 -11.25 5.46 17.04
CA ARG A 353 -11.14 4.95 18.42
C ARG A 353 -10.25 3.73 18.56
N ALA A 354 -10.18 2.89 17.52
CA ALA A 354 -9.59 1.57 17.62
C ALA A 354 -8.08 1.53 17.33
N VAL A 355 -7.52 2.58 16.74
CA VAL A 355 -6.11 2.66 16.33
C VAL A 355 -5.29 3.54 17.26
N ARG A 356 -3.95 3.43 17.18
CA ARG A 356 -3.01 4.32 17.85
C ARG A 356 -2.40 5.27 16.82
N PHE A 357 -2.32 6.55 17.18
CA PHE A 357 -1.83 7.63 16.33
C PHE A 357 -0.41 8.05 16.70
N SER A 358 0.37 8.48 15.68
CA SER A 358 1.74 8.97 15.82
C SER A 358 2.14 9.85 14.63
N ASN A 359 3.31 10.48 14.69
CA ASN A 359 3.93 11.22 13.57
C ASN A 359 3.02 12.26 12.93
N ALA A 360 2.36 13.10 13.74
CA ALA A 360 1.57 14.20 13.22
C ALA A 360 2.45 15.22 12.50
N ARG A 361 1.96 15.73 11.37
CA ARG A 361 2.65 16.71 10.52
C ARG A 361 1.67 17.54 9.74
N ARG A 362 2.07 18.79 9.37
CA ARG A 362 1.30 19.59 8.43
C ARG A 362 1.68 19.23 7.01
N GLU A 363 0.66 19.06 6.20
CA GLU A 363 0.76 18.85 4.75
C GLU A 363 -0.31 19.68 4.04
N ARG A 364 -0.23 19.75 2.71
CA ARG A 364 -1.32 20.30 1.88
C ARG A 364 -2.00 19.16 1.14
N PHE A 365 -3.31 19.11 1.25
CA PHE A 365 -4.15 18.18 0.50
C PHE A 365 -5.21 18.96 -0.27
N ARG A 366 -5.23 18.81 -1.61
CA ARG A 366 -6.14 19.55 -2.50
C ARG A 366 -6.18 21.07 -2.24
N GLY A 367 -5.02 21.65 -1.93
CA GLY A 367 -4.87 23.09 -1.69
C GLY A 367 -5.23 23.56 -0.28
N GLN A 368 -5.72 22.68 0.59
CA GLN A 368 -6.04 22.96 1.99
C GLN A 368 -4.93 22.51 2.92
N ASP A 369 -4.74 23.21 4.03
CA ASP A 369 -3.80 22.82 5.08
C ASP A 369 -4.44 21.72 5.95
N VAL A 370 -3.74 20.60 6.07
CA VAL A 370 -4.20 19.42 6.81
C VAL A 370 -3.15 18.96 7.80
N ILE A 371 -3.60 18.33 8.86
CA ILE A 371 -2.74 17.55 9.76
C ILE A 371 -2.80 16.09 9.31
N ALA A 372 -1.71 15.61 8.74
CA ALA A 372 -1.54 14.18 8.46
C ALA A 372 -1.02 13.47 9.71
N VAL A 373 -1.64 12.35 10.08
CA VAL A 373 -1.27 11.57 11.26
C VAL A 373 -1.17 10.10 10.87
N ASP A 374 -0.04 9.49 11.18
CA ASP A 374 0.12 8.05 10.99
C ASP A 374 -0.70 7.30 12.04
N PHE A 375 -1.25 6.16 11.66
CA PHE A 375 -1.94 5.26 12.57
C PHE A 375 -1.53 3.81 12.38
N GLY A 376 -1.72 3.02 13.42
CA GLY A 376 -1.46 1.59 13.38
C GLY A 376 -2.21 0.84 14.48
N PRO A 377 -2.01 -0.49 14.60
CA PRO A 377 -2.62 -1.29 15.64
C PRO A 377 -2.43 -0.70 17.04
N ASN A 378 -3.50 -0.67 17.83
CA ASN A 378 -3.44 -0.24 19.22
C ASN A 378 -3.50 -1.46 20.15
N PRO A 379 -2.37 -1.93 20.72
CA PRO A 379 -2.35 -3.12 21.57
C PRO A 379 -3.16 -2.98 22.86
N ASP A 380 -3.42 -1.74 23.29
CA ASP A 380 -4.14 -1.46 24.53
C ASP A 380 -5.66 -1.40 24.31
N TYR A 381 -6.12 -1.36 23.07
CA TYR A 381 -7.54 -1.32 22.74
C TYR A 381 -8.16 -2.71 22.73
N LYS A 382 -9.28 -2.86 23.40
CA LYS A 382 -10.08 -4.10 23.42
C LYS A 382 -11.29 -3.96 22.48
N PRO A 383 -11.29 -4.64 21.32
CA PRO A 383 -12.41 -4.57 20.37
C PRO A 383 -13.73 -5.01 21.00
N LYS A 384 -14.77 -4.24 20.76
CA LYS A 384 -16.16 -4.52 21.21
C LYS A 384 -17.02 -5.04 20.06
N LYS A 385 -16.68 -4.67 18.81
CA LYS A 385 -17.35 -5.09 17.58
C LYS A 385 -16.41 -5.96 16.74
N SER A 386 -16.97 -6.87 15.95
CA SER A 386 -16.16 -7.73 15.04
C SER A 386 -15.32 -6.92 14.06
N ILE A 387 -15.86 -5.81 13.55
CA ILE A 387 -15.15 -4.93 12.61
C ILE A 387 -13.91 -4.28 13.22
N GLU A 388 -13.93 -3.97 14.53
CA GLU A 388 -12.79 -3.39 15.22
C GLU A 388 -11.59 -4.35 15.29
N ASN A 389 -11.82 -5.67 15.26
CA ASN A 389 -10.75 -6.68 15.13
C ASN A 389 -10.06 -6.61 13.76
N ILE A 390 -10.78 -6.18 12.74
CA ILE A 390 -10.24 -5.96 11.39
C ILE A 390 -9.46 -4.64 11.38
N ILE A 391 -10.03 -3.58 11.94
CA ILE A 391 -9.40 -2.25 12.08
C ILE A 391 -8.06 -2.35 12.81
N GLN A 392 -7.97 -3.18 13.85
CA GLN A 392 -6.73 -3.44 14.60
C GLN A 392 -5.58 -4.07 13.78
N LYS A 393 -5.81 -4.37 12.51
CA LYS A 393 -4.79 -4.90 11.59
C LYS A 393 -4.41 -3.91 10.51
N LEU A 394 -5.02 -2.74 10.54
CA LEU A 394 -4.74 -1.66 9.60
C LEU A 394 -3.62 -0.77 10.11
N ALA A 395 -2.84 -0.26 9.18
CA ALA A 395 -1.90 0.84 9.37
C ALA A 395 -2.02 1.80 8.19
N GLY A 396 -1.65 3.06 8.39
CA GLY A 396 -1.73 4.03 7.31
C GLY A 396 -1.65 5.47 7.79
N VAL A 397 -2.35 6.36 7.09
CA VAL A 397 -2.37 7.80 7.36
C VAL A 397 -3.79 8.34 7.29
N VAL A 398 -4.13 9.24 8.20
CA VAL A 398 -5.34 10.05 8.15
C VAL A 398 -4.94 11.52 7.96
N TRP A 399 -5.60 12.21 7.04
CA TRP A 399 -5.48 13.64 6.81
C TRP A 399 -6.71 14.34 7.38
N ILE A 400 -6.49 15.25 8.28
CA ILE A 400 -7.51 15.98 9.04
C ILE A 400 -7.44 17.44 8.63
N ASP A 401 -8.55 18.01 8.19
CA ASP A 401 -8.64 19.47 8.00
C ASP A 401 -8.34 20.17 9.31
N GLU A 402 -7.34 21.07 9.31
CA GLU A 402 -6.85 21.69 10.53
C GLU A 402 -7.88 22.62 11.17
N GLN A 403 -8.73 23.27 10.38
CA GLN A 403 -9.74 24.23 10.86
C GLN A 403 -11.04 23.52 11.23
N ALA A 404 -11.57 22.70 10.33
CA ALA A 404 -12.86 22.04 10.52
C ALA A 404 -12.79 20.88 11.54
N ARG A 405 -11.60 20.29 11.74
CA ARG A 405 -11.42 19.10 12.58
C ARG A 405 -12.21 17.90 12.04
N ASP A 406 -12.23 17.75 10.72
CA ASP A 406 -12.92 16.67 10.01
C ASP A 406 -11.93 15.85 9.20
N VAL A 407 -12.26 14.57 8.95
CA VAL A 407 -11.42 13.70 8.13
C VAL A 407 -11.58 14.11 6.67
N ALA A 408 -10.49 14.60 6.05
CA ALA A 408 -10.47 14.89 4.61
C ALA A 408 -10.13 13.64 3.79
N ARG A 409 -9.20 12.80 4.29
CA ARG A 409 -8.76 11.56 3.64
C ARG A 409 -8.26 10.56 4.67
N LEU A 410 -8.44 9.28 4.36
CA LEU A 410 -7.89 8.17 5.12
C LEU A 410 -7.34 7.14 4.13
N GLU A 411 -6.10 6.74 4.29
CA GLU A 411 -5.51 5.60 3.60
C GLU A 411 -5.08 4.55 4.59
N ALA A 412 -5.51 3.32 4.35
CA ALA A 412 -5.21 2.18 5.19
C ALA A 412 -4.73 0.99 4.36
N HIS A 413 -3.83 0.21 4.92
CA HIS A 413 -3.42 -1.08 4.39
C HIS A 413 -3.36 -2.13 5.49
N PHE A 414 -3.58 -3.40 5.12
CA PHE A 414 -3.46 -4.50 6.07
C PHE A 414 -1.99 -4.81 6.34
N SER A 415 -1.53 -4.50 7.53
CA SER A 415 -0.18 -4.86 8.02
C SER A 415 -0.03 -6.37 8.24
N ASN A 416 -1.14 -7.06 8.52
CA ASN A 416 -1.25 -8.51 8.67
C ASN A 416 -2.53 -9.01 8.01
N SER A 417 -2.56 -10.30 7.60
CA SER A 417 -3.78 -10.90 7.07
C SER A 417 -4.91 -10.90 8.11
N ALA A 418 -6.11 -10.56 7.68
CA ALA A 418 -7.31 -10.57 8.49
C ALA A 418 -8.16 -11.79 8.16
N LYS A 419 -8.69 -12.46 9.18
CA LYS A 419 -9.63 -13.58 9.04
C LYS A 419 -11.03 -13.12 9.45
N ILE A 420 -12.02 -13.42 8.63
CA ILE A 420 -13.41 -13.11 8.87
C ILE A 420 -14.15 -14.43 9.14
N GLY A 421 -14.96 -14.48 10.21
CA GLY A 421 -15.68 -15.68 10.59
C GLY A 421 -14.74 -16.85 10.95
N GLY A 422 -13.69 -16.58 11.76
CA GLY A 422 -12.71 -17.59 12.16
C GLY A 422 -11.78 -18.07 11.02
N GLY A 423 -11.83 -17.43 9.83
CA GLY A 423 -11.03 -17.81 8.66
C GLY A 423 -11.65 -18.89 7.79
N LEU A 424 -12.79 -19.42 8.17
CA LEU A 424 -13.54 -20.42 7.37
C LEU A 424 -14.33 -19.71 6.25
N LEU A 425 -14.83 -18.49 6.50
CA LEU A 425 -15.68 -17.77 5.55
C LEU A 425 -14.86 -16.91 4.61
N ALA A 426 -13.96 -16.08 5.15
CA ALA A 426 -13.13 -15.20 4.34
C ALA A 426 -11.80 -14.86 5.01
N SER A 427 -10.81 -14.48 4.21
CA SER A 427 -9.58 -13.83 4.67
C SER A 427 -9.18 -12.73 3.72
N LEU A 428 -8.68 -11.61 4.27
CA LEU A 428 -8.01 -10.56 3.51
C LEU A 428 -6.51 -10.70 3.70
N ASP A 429 -5.79 -10.60 2.60
CA ASP A 429 -4.34 -10.75 2.63
C ASP A 429 -3.67 -9.45 3.08
N LYS A 430 -2.48 -9.58 3.66
CA LYS A 430 -1.58 -8.46 3.87
C LYS A 430 -1.35 -7.71 2.55
N GLY A 431 -1.40 -6.38 2.58
CA GLY A 431 -1.25 -5.51 1.43
C GLY A 431 -2.56 -5.15 0.72
N SER A 432 -3.71 -5.74 1.11
CA SER A 432 -5.00 -5.16 0.75
C SER A 432 -5.06 -3.75 1.31
N ASN A 433 -5.57 -2.80 0.54
CA ASN A 433 -5.61 -1.40 0.93
C ASN A 433 -6.99 -0.78 0.71
N PHE A 434 -7.19 0.33 1.37
CA PHE A 434 -8.42 1.09 1.37
C PHE A 434 -8.09 2.58 1.37
N VAL A 435 -8.80 3.35 0.54
CA VAL A 435 -8.76 4.82 0.51
C VAL A 435 -10.18 5.33 0.72
N PHE A 436 -10.32 6.36 1.52
CA PHE A 436 -11.58 7.04 1.76
C PHE A 436 -11.35 8.56 1.78
N GLU A 437 -12.18 9.31 1.08
CA GLU A 437 -12.15 10.77 1.08
C GLU A 437 -13.53 11.35 1.34
N GLN A 438 -13.54 12.47 2.02
CA GLN A 438 -14.72 13.31 2.20
C GLN A 438 -14.50 14.65 1.49
N SER A 439 -15.60 15.25 1.09
CA SER A 439 -15.63 16.60 0.53
C SER A 439 -16.68 17.44 1.26
N LYS A 440 -16.43 18.72 1.39
CA LYS A 440 -17.37 19.64 2.02
C LYS A 440 -18.52 19.94 1.06
N ILE A 441 -19.72 19.56 1.42
CA ILE A 441 -20.94 19.75 0.65
C ILE A 441 -21.66 21.01 1.13
N ASN A 442 -22.04 21.88 0.20
CA ASN A 442 -22.74 23.14 0.47
C ASN A 442 -22.11 24.04 1.54
N ASN A 443 -20.79 23.90 1.79
CA ASN A 443 -20.08 24.52 2.92
C ASN A 443 -20.61 24.18 4.31
N GLU A 444 -21.44 23.14 4.46
CA GLU A 444 -22.10 22.77 5.72
C GLU A 444 -21.50 21.51 6.33
N VAL A 445 -21.37 20.42 5.54
CA VAL A 445 -21.05 19.09 6.06
C VAL A 445 -20.03 18.37 5.18
N TRP A 446 -19.13 17.62 5.82
CA TRP A 446 -18.20 16.73 5.14
C TRP A 446 -18.89 15.38 4.87
N LEU A 447 -19.06 15.01 3.60
CA LEU A 447 -19.68 13.75 3.21
C LEU A 447 -18.73 12.94 2.32
N PRO A 448 -18.88 11.61 2.27
CA PRO A 448 -18.09 10.76 1.37
C PRO A 448 -18.05 11.31 -0.05
N SER A 449 -16.91 11.35 -0.68
CA SER A 449 -16.75 11.73 -2.09
C SER A 449 -16.09 10.66 -2.91
N TYR A 450 -15.26 9.84 -2.25
CA TYR A 450 -14.49 8.79 -2.89
C TYR A 450 -14.19 7.68 -1.90
N ALA A 451 -14.34 6.44 -2.33
CA ALA A 451 -13.81 5.27 -1.66
C ALA A 451 -13.17 4.33 -2.68
N GLU A 452 -12.05 3.70 -2.31
CA GLU A 452 -11.33 2.76 -3.15
C GLU A 452 -10.87 1.58 -2.31
N VAL A 453 -11.11 0.38 -2.78
CA VAL A 453 -10.72 -0.86 -2.11
C VAL A 453 -9.95 -1.73 -3.10
N HIS A 454 -8.71 -2.07 -2.75
CA HIS A 454 -7.96 -3.12 -3.43
C HIS A 454 -7.84 -4.31 -2.48
N ALA A 455 -8.66 -5.32 -2.69
CA ALA A 455 -8.71 -6.49 -1.84
C ALA A 455 -8.14 -7.72 -2.54
N SER A 456 -7.24 -8.41 -1.87
CA SER A 456 -6.84 -9.77 -2.20
C SER A 456 -7.11 -10.68 -1.00
N GLY A 457 -7.49 -11.92 -1.26
CA GLY A 457 -7.83 -12.82 -0.16
C GLY A 457 -8.46 -14.12 -0.62
N ARG A 458 -9.27 -14.69 0.27
CA ARG A 458 -10.00 -15.93 0.02
C ARG A 458 -11.42 -15.81 0.54
N LEU A 459 -12.37 -16.26 -0.28
CA LEU A 459 -13.76 -16.50 0.13
C LEU A 459 -14.00 -18.02 0.04
N LEU A 460 -14.20 -18.67 1.17
CA LEU A 460 -14.22 -20.14 1.28
C LEU A 460 -12.92 -20.72 0.70
N VAL A 461 -13.01 -21.45 -0.42
CA VAL A 461 -11.87 -22.06 -1.12
C VAL A 461 -11.38 -21.24 -2.34
N VAL A 462 -12.09 -20.17 -2.72
CA VAL A 462 -11.82 -19.36 -3.91
C VAL A 462 -10.90 -18.18 -3.54
N LYS A 463 -9.80 -18.05 -4.26
CA LYS A 463 -8.96 -16.83 -4.18
C LYS A 463 -9.68 -15.70 -4.91
N LEU A 464 -9.78 -14.56 -4.23
CA LEU A 464 -10.38 -13.34 -4.77
C LEU A 464 -9.32 -12.25 -4.87
N LYS A 465 -9.37 -11.52 -5.98
CA LYS A 465 -8.80 -10.18 -6.12
C LYS A 465 -9.87 -9.30 -6.70
N ALA A 466 -10.20 -8.25 -6.00
CA ALA A 466 -11.21 -7.30 -6.42
C ALA A 466 -10.71 -5.88 -6.15
N ASN A 467 -10.95 -5.02 -7.11
CA ASN A 467 -10.77 -3.58 -6.96
C ASN A 467 -12.16 -2.97 -7.09
N GLU A 468 -12.50 -2.08 -6.20
CA GLU A 468 -13.77 -1.36 -6.21
C GLU A 468 -13.47 0.11 -5.98
N ILE A 469 -14.07 0.96 -6.80
CA ILE A 469 -13.97 2.41 -6.72
C ILE A 469 -15.37 2.98 -6.68
N ASP A 470 -15.69 3.65 -5.59
CA ASP A 470 -16.93 4.36 -5.35
C ASP A 470 -16.71 5.87 -5.46
N ARG A 471 -17.58 6.55 -6.25
CA ARG A 471 -17.60 8.01 -6.35
C ARG A 471 -18.99 8.51 -6.00
N TYR A 472 -19.07 9.36 -4.97
CA TYR A 472 -20.30 9.94 -4.46
C TYR A 472 -20.41 11.37 -4.96
N THR A 473 -21.54 11.67 -5.60
CA THR A 473 -21.81 12.99 -6.22
C THR A 473 -23.28 13.40 -6.01
N GLU A 474 -23.63 14.59 -6.42
CA GLU A 474 -25.00 15.09 -6.45
C GLU A 474 -25.74 14.96 -5.10
N TYR A 475 -25.09 15.31 -4.01
CA TYR A 475 -25.72 15.30 -2.70
C TYR A 475 -26.92 16.25 -2.64
N LYS A 476 -28.06 15.76 -2.16
CA LYS A 476 -29.30 16.53 -1.96
C LYS A 476 -29.81 16.25 -0.55
N LYS A 477 -30.07 17.32 0.22
CA LYS A 477 -30.65 17.17 1.54
C LYS A 477 -32.12 16.75 1.39
N PHE A 478 -32.51 15.72 2.15
CA PHE A 478 -33.87 15.24 2.14
C PHE A 478 -34.75 16.24 2.91
N SER A 479 -35.65 16.97 2.26
CA SER A 479 -36.67 17.76 2.94
C SER A 479 -37.90 16.89 3.19
N ALA A 480 -38.52 17.03 4.35
CA ALA A 480 -39.75 16.30 4.70
C ALA A 480 -40.92 16.56 3.73
N GLU A 481 -40.80 17.55 2.83
CA GLU A 481 -41.77 17.87 1.79
C GLU A 481 -41.55 17.05 0.49
N SER A 482 -40.47 16.37 0.34
CA SER A 482 -40.21 15.48 -0.79
C SER A 482 -40.99 14.18 -0.62
N LYS A 483 -42.27 14.16 -0.96
CA LYS A 483 -43.02 12.91 -1.17
C LYS A 483 -42.29 12.14 -2.27
N MET A 484 -41.74 10.97 -1.95
CA MET A 484 -41.33 10.04 -3.00
C MET A 484 -42.56 9.75 -3.86
N VAL A 485 -42.53 10.22 -5.08
CA VAL A 485 -43.52 9.81 -6.09
C VAL A 485 -43.14 8.35 -6.42
N THR A 486 -43.75 7.42 -5.68
CA THR A 486 -43.85 6.05 -6.19
C THR A 486 -44.63 6.16 -7.50
N ALA A 487 -43.97 5.90 -8.62
CA ALA A 487 -44.63 5.77 -9.90
C ALA A 487 -45.66 4.62 -9.79
N LYS A 488 -46.87 4.99 -9.41
CA LYS A 488 -48.08 4.27 -9.77
C LYS A 488 -48.61 5.01 -11.01
N ASP A 489 -48.19 4.52 -12.16
CA ASP A 489 -49.04 4.43 -13.36
C ASP A 489 -48.26 3.64 -14.44
#